data_98e4aec5a0c120de852ba9af6b422dc7
#
_entry.id   98e4aec5a0c120de852ba9af6b422dc7
#
_cell.length_a   1.000
_cell.length_b   1.000
_cell.length_c   1.000
_cell.angle_alpha   90.00
_cell.angle_beta   90.00
_cell.angle_gamma   90.00
#
_symmetry.space_group_name_H-M   'P 1'
#
loop_
_entity.id
_entity.type
_entity.pdbx_description
1 polymer ?
#
loop_
_entity_poly.entity_id
_entity_poly.type
_entity_poly.pdbx_seq_one_letter_code
_entity_poly.pdbx_strand_id
1 'polypeptide(L)'
;MNPALSAVSDACERGKVVNAAWRRYGAINSLALAALIAGWAGSRTGEADRKRLSPREQGLRSARDAAVAAVAVTGVAAGIQGVRFSGMEPEGAVPLENGSEPDAGASPDESRAKRRLNLLGALHLASALTLAGVNAALREAGPGPGTGSRRRRFSRR
;
A
#
# COMPACT_ATOMS: atom_id res chain seq x y z
N MET A 1 0.87 -21.17 3.67
CA MET A 1 2.29 -21.56 3.59
C MET A 1 2.76 -21.40 2.16
N ASN A 2 3.88 -20.74 1.89
CA ASN A 2 4.41 -20.62 0.53
C ASN A 2 5.17 -21.90 0.19
N PRO A 3 4.74 -22.74 -0.76
CA PRO A 3 5.36 -24.04 -1.05
C PRO A 3 6.83 -23.94 -1.47
N ALA A 4 7.24 -22.78 -2.03
CA ALA A 4 8.64 -22.57 -2.39
C ALA A 4 9.55 -22.42 -1.15
N LEU A 5 9.04 -21.95 -0.03
CA LEU A 5 9.81 -21.81 1.21
C LEU A 5 9.90 -23.12 1.98
N SER A 6 8.93 -24.03 1.86
CA SER A 6 8.98 -25.34 2.50
C SER A 6 10.04 -26.28 1.88
N ALA A 7 10.52 -25.97 0.67
CA ALA A 7 11.62 -26.70 0.04
C ALA A 7 13.01 -26.34 0.65
N VAL A 8 13.10 -25.23 1.41
CA VAL A 8 14.33 -24.80 2.08
C VAL A 8 14.31 -25.34 3.51
N SER A 9 15.14 -26.32 3.83
CA SER A 9 15.14 -27.01 5.13
C SER A 9 15.70 -26.15 6.26
N ASP A 10 16.72 -25.34 5.98
CA ASP A 10 17.38 -24.48 6.96
C ASP A 10 16.62 -23.18 7.21
N ALA A 11 16.38 -22.83 8.48
CA ALA A 11 15.61 -21.67 8.89
C ALA A 11 16.29 -20.33 8.54
N CYS A 12 17.64 -20.28 8.64
CA CYS A 12 18.39 -19.08 8.28
C CYS A 12 18.44 -18.88 6.77
N GLU A 13 18.58 -19.96 6.00
CA GLU A 13 18.51 -19.90 4.54
C GLU A 13 17.11 -19.46 4.06
N ARG A 14 16.04 -19.90 4.73
CA ARG A 14 14.70 -19.35 4.48
C ARG A 14 14.65 -17.85 4.70
N GLY A 15 15.28 -17.35 5.78
CA GLY A 15 15.39 -15.93 6.07
C GLY A 15 16.08 -15.16 4.94
N LYS A 16 17.21 -15.64 4.44
CA LYS A 16 17.95 -15.03 3.32
C LYS A 16 17.11 -14.97 2.04
N VAL A 17 16.44 -16.06 1.69
CA VAL A 17 15.56 -16.12 0.50
C VAL A 17 14.42 -15.12 0.62
N VAL A 18 13.74 -15.08 1.77
CA VAL A 18 12.65 -14.12 2.04
C VAL A 18 13.18 -12.69 1.95
N ASN A 19 14.34 -12.39 2.56
CA ASN A 19 14.94 -11.07 2.53
C ASN A 19 15.34 -10.64 1.10
N ALA A 20 15.90 -11.53 0.30
CA ALA A 20 16.23 -11.25 -1.10
C ALA A 20 14.98 -10.95 -1.93
N ALA A 21 13.90 -11.69 -1.74
CA ALA A 21 12.61 -11.44 -2.38
C ALA A 21 12.03 -10.07 -1.97
N TRP A 22 12.06 -9.74 -0.67
CA TRP A 22 11.57 -8.47 -0.17
C TRP A 22 12.37 -7.26 -0.65
N ARG A 23 13.68 -7.37 -0.81
CA ARG A 23 14.51 -6.29 -1.38
C ARG A 23 14.10 -5.96 -2.82
N ARG A 24 13.84 -6.97 -3.64
CA ARG A 24 13.36 -6.79 -5.03
C ARG A 24 11.95 -6.19 -5.06
N TYR A 25 11.06 -6.74 -4.25
CA TYR A 25 9.70 -6.23 -4.13
C TYR A 25 9.66 -4.80 -3.57
N GLY A 26 10.53 -4.47 -2.63
CA GLY A 26 10.64 -3.15 -2.02
C GLY A 26 10.92 -2.04 -3.03
N ALA A 27 11.73 -2.29 -4.04
CA ALA A 27 11.98 -1.33 -5.12
C ALA A 27 10.71 -1.06 -5.94
N ILE A 28 9.98 -2.11 -6.31
CA ILE A 28 8.71 -1.99 -7.06
C ILE A 28 7.67 -1.25 -6.21
N ASN A 29 7.57 -1.60 -4.92
CA ASN A 29 6.63 -0.95 -4.00
C ASN A 29 6.94 0.54 -3.79
N SER A 30 8.22 0.92 -3.73
CA SER A 30 8.65 2.31 -3.61
C SER A 30 8.27 3.13 -4.85
N LEU A 31 8.45 2.57 -6.04
CA LEU A 31 8.02 3.19 -7.29
C LEU A 31 6.50 3.34 -7.35
N ALA A 32 5.75 2.31 -6.96
CA ALA A 32 4.30 2.36 -6.92
C ALA A 32 3.79 3.43 -5.94
N LEU A 33 4.42 3.56 -4.76
CA LEU A 33 4.09 4.58 -3.78
C LEU A 33 4.39 5.99 -4.29
N ALA A 34 5.54 6.20 -4.95
CA ALA A 34 5.88 7.47 -5.57
C ALA A 34 4.89 7.85 -6.67
N ALA A 35 4.51 6.89 -7.54
CA ALA A 35 3.52 7.10 -8.58
C ALA A 35 2.13 7.43 -8.01
N LEU A 36 1.73 6.76 -6.91
CA LEU A 36 0.49 7.05 -6.20
C LEU A 36 0.46 8.49 -5.68
N ILE A 37 1.52 8.92 -5.01
CA ILE A 37 1.63 10.27 -4.43
C ILE A 37 1.63 11.32 -5.56
N ALA A 38 2.39 11.10 -6.63
CA ALA A 38 2.42 12.00 -7.78
C ALA A 38 1.07 12.10 -8.48
N GLY A 39 0.39 10.97 -8.69
CA GLY A 39 -0.95 10.93 -9.28
C GLY A 39 -1.99 11.63 -8.41
N TRP A 40 -1.93 11.43 -7.09
CA TRP A 40 -2.79 12.14 -6.14
C TRP A 40 -2.53 13.65 -6.17
N ALA A 41 -1.26 14.09 -6.11
CA ALA A 41 -0.90 15.51 -6.17
C ALA A 41 -1.37 16.15 -7.48
N GLY A 42 -1.15 15.47 -8.62
CA GLY A 42 -1.62 15.92 -9.93
C GLY A 42 -3.14 16.03 -10.02
N SER A 43 -3.88 15.10 -9.40
CA SER A 43 -5.34 15.17 -9.38
C SER A 43 -5.88 16.38 -8.61
N ARG A 44 -5.13 16.91 -7.64
CA ARG A 44 -5.53 18.09 -6.86
C ARG A 44 -5.39 19.40 -7.61
N THR A 45 -4.47 19.49 -8.57
CA THR A 45 -4.28 20.70 -9.36
C THR A 45 -5.46 20.96 -10.33
N GLY A 46 -6.15 19.89 -10.77
CA GLY A 46 -7.36 19.97 -11.59
C GLY A 46 -8.67 20.19 -10.81
N GLU A 47 -8.62 20.13 -9.47
CA GLU A 47 -9.82 20.22 -8.62
C GLU A 47 -10.20 21.67 -8.21
N ALA A 48 -9.91 22.66 -9.04
CA ALA A 48 -10.07 24.09 -8.71
C ALA A 48 -11.50 24.51 -8.29
N ASP A 49 -12.53 23.68 -8.50
CA ASP A 49 -13.94 24.03 -8.29
C ASP A 49 -14.61 23.23 -7.15
N ARG A 50 -13.94 23.14 -5.98
CA ARG A 50 -14.49 22.45 -4.78
C ARG A 50 -15.87 23.00 -4.33
N LYS A 51 -16.17 24.25 -4.65
CA LYS A 51 -17.44 24.90 -4.26
C LYS A 51 -18.68 24.31 -4.97
N ARG A 52 -18.50 23.53 -6.03
CA ARG A 52 -19.58 22.92 -6.81
C ARG A 52 -19.84 21.45 -6.50
N LEU A 53 -19.11 20.87 -5.55
CA LEU A 53 -19.24 19.47 -5.20
C LEU A 53 -20.40 19.26 -4.23
N SER A 54 -21.10 18.16 -4.40
CA SER A 54 -22.10 17.71 -3.42
C SER A 54 -21.41 17.34 -2.08
N PRO A 55 -22.13 17.39 -0.95
CA PRO A 55 -21.58 16.96 0.34
C PRO A 55 -21.02 15.54 0.33
N ARG A 56 -21.64 14.64 -0.45
CA ARG A 56 -21.16 13.24 -0.62
C ARG A 56 -19.83 13.20 -1.34
N GLU A 57 -19.67 13.94 -2.43
CA GLU A 57 -18.40 14.01 -3.18
C GLU A 57 -17.28 14.63 -2.33
N GLN A 58 -17.58 15.64 -1.53
CA GLN A 58 -16.64 16.25 -0.60
C GLN A 58 -16.16 15.24 0.45
N GLY A 59 -17.09 14.46 1.03
CA GLY A 59 -16.77 13.40 1.99
C GLY A 59 -15.89 12.31 1.38
N LEU A 60 -16.21 11.85 0.17
CA LEU A 60 -15.41 10.83 -0.53
C LEU A 60 -14.01 11.34 -0.89
N ARG A 61 -13.86 12.61 -1.28
CA ARG A 61 -12.53 13.20 -1.54
C ARG A 61 -11.69 13.30 -0.26
N SER A 62 -12.30 13.71 0.85
CA SER A 62 -11.61 13.73 2.14
C SER A 62 -11.20 12.32 2.58
N ALA A 63 -12.06 11.33 2.38
CA ALA A 63 -11.74 9.92 2.65
C ALA A 63 -10.60 9.41 1.75
N ARG A 64 -10.57 9.81 0.46
CA ARG A 64 -9.46 9.50 -0.44
C ARG A 64 -8.14 10.10 0.05
N ASP A 65 -8.16 11.37 0.44
CA ASP A 65 -6.96 12.05 0.92
C ASP A 65 -6.42 11.39 2.20
N ALA A 66 -7.29 11.03 3.13
CA ALA A 66 -6.93 10.28 4.34
C ALA A 66 -6.38 8.89 4.01
N ALA A 67 -6.99 8.18 3.06
CA ALA A 67 -6.52 6.86 2.63
C ALA A 67 -5.15 6.93 1.93
N VAL A 68 -4.90 7.95 1.09
CA VAL A 68 -3.57 8.17 0.47
C VAL A 68 -2.53 8.43 1.55
N ALA A 69 -2.82 9.28 2.54
CA ALA A 69 -1.93 9.54 3.67
C ALA A 69 -1.64 8.25 4.46
N ALA A 70 -2.66 7.43 4.74
CA ALA A 70 -2.50 6.17 5.44
C ALA A 70 -1.62 5.17 4.65
N VAL A 71 -1.82 5.04 3.33
CA VAL A 71 -0.97 4.21 2.46
C VAL A 71 0.48 4.71 2.47
N ALA A 72 0.69 6.03 2.37
CA ALA A 72 2.03 6.62 2.38
C ALA A 72 2.76 6.36 3.70
N VAL A 73 2.11 6.67 4.82
CA VAL A 73 2.71 6.50 6.16
C VAL A 73 3.00 5.03 6.46
N THR A 74 2.03 4.14 6.24
CA THR A 74 2.21 2.71 6.51
C THR A 74 3.23 2.07 5.57
N GLY A 75 3.27 2.48 4.30
CA GLY A 75 4.24 2.00 3.32
C GLY A 75 5.67 2.42 3.67
N VAL A 76 5.89 3.68 4.03
CA VAL A 76 7.20 4.17 4.49
C VAL A 76 7.62 3.48 5.78
N ALA A 77 6.73 3.37 6.77
CA ALA A 77 7.01 2.71 8.04
C ALA A 77 7.37 1.21 7.84
N ALA A 78 6.64 0.50 6.99
CA ALA A 78 6.94 -0.88 6.63
C ALA A 78 8.29 -0.99 5.92
N GLY A 79 8.61 -0.07 5.01
CA GLY A 79 9.91 -0.02 4.33
C GLY A 79 11.08 0.16 5.31
N ILE A 80 10.99 1.15 6.21
CA ILE A 80 12.00 1.40 7.24
C ILE A 80 12.16 0.16 8.14
N GLN A 81 11.05 -0.42 8.61
CA GLN A 81 11.10 -1.61 9.45
C GLN A 81 11.66 -2.82 8.70
N GLY A 82 11.37 -2.96 7.41
CA GLY A 82 11.93 -4.01 6.56
C GLY A 82 13.44 -3.89 6.41
N VAL A 83 13.97 -2.68 6.18
CA VAL A 83 15.42 -2.44 6.13
C VAL A 83 16.07 -2.77 7.48
N ARG A 84 15.48 -2.32 8.59
CA ARG A 84 16.00 -2.65 9.95
C ARG A 84 16.01 -4.15 10.22
N PHE A 85 14.93 -4.84 9.88
CA PHE A 85 14.81 -6.28 10.06
C PHE A 85 15.85 -7.03 9.22
N SER A 86 16.06 -6.64 7.97
CA SER A 86 17.06 -7.27 7.09
C SER A 86 18.51 -7.06 7.52
N GLY A 87 18.77 -6.07 8.38
CA GLY A 87 20.10 -5.79 8.94
C GLY A 87 20.34 -6.40 10.32
N MET A 88 19.39 -7.15 10.91
CA MET A 88 19.55 -7.77 12.21
C MET A 88 20.54 -8.96 12.18
N GLU A 89 20.61 -9.66 11.05
CA GLU A 89 21.55 -10.74 10.80
C GLU A 89 22.26 -10.54 9.45
N PRO A 90 23.51 -11.05 9.30
CA PRO A 90 24.22 -11.00 8.03
C PRO A 90 23.37 -11.57 6.89
N GLU A 91 23.29 -10.86 5.78
CA GLU A 91 22.49 -11.23 4.60
C GLU A 91 20.98 -11.36 4.86
N GLY A 92 20.49 -10.96 6.06
CA GLY A 92 19.11 -11.15 6.48
C GLY A 92 18.77 -12.58 6.88
N ALA A 93 19.75 -13.29 7.45
CA ALA A 93 19.64 -14.69 7.88
C ALA A 93 18.84 -14.89 9.18
N VAL A 94 17.85 -14.02 9.47
CA VAL A 94 16.96 -14.20 10.61
C VAL A 94 16.21 -15.52 10.47
N PRO A 95 16.27 -16.41 11.50
CA PRO A 95 15.61 -17.71 11.43
C PRO A 95 14.09 -17.57 11.26
N LEU A 96 13.54 -18.12 10.19
CA LEU A 96 12.12 -18.09 9.89
C LEU A 96 11.55 -19.50 9.74
N GLU A 97 10.41 -19.78 10.39
CA GLU A 97 9.63 -20.99 10.15
C GLU A 97 9.00 -20.95 8.76
N ASN A 98 8.47 -19.77 8.39
CA ASN A 98 7.89 -19.50 7.07
C ASN A 98 8.06 -18.01 6.75
N GLY A 99 7.48 -17.55 5.63
CA GLY A 99 7.59 -16.15 5.21
C GLY A 99 6.99 -15.12 6.20
N SER A 100 6.15 -15.57 7.13
CA SER A 100 5.40 -14.70 8.07
C SER A 100 5.80 -14.89 9.53
N GLU A 101 6.31 -16.06 9.90
CA GLU A 101 6.55 -16.44 11.30
C GLU A 101 8.04 -16.66 11.56
N PRO A 102 8.55 -16.13 12.69
CA PRO A 102 9.89 -16.44 13.16
C PRO A 102 9.96 -17.91 13.59
N ASP A 103 11.12 -18.52 13.39
CA ASP A 103 11.45 -19.84 13.91
C ASP A 103 11.68 -19.80 15.43
N ALA A 104 11.62 -20.97 16.09
CA ALA A 104 11.91 -21.09 17.52
C ALA A 104 13.36 -20.68 17.88
N GLY A 105 14.28 -20.74 16.93
CA GLY A 105 15.66 -20.28 17.10
C GLY A 105 15.84 -18.77 16.96
N ALA A 106 14.80 -18.02 16.56
CA ALA A 106 14.89 -16.57 16.47
C ALA A 106 14.92 -15.90 17.86
N SER A 107 15.75 -14.88 18.01
CA SER A 107 15.81 -14.10 19.24
C SER A 107 14.50 -13.38 19.54
N PRO A 108 14.25 -12.98 20.82
CA PRO A 108 13.07 -12.20 21.17
C PRO A 108 12.96 -10.86 20.40
N ASP A 109 14.09 -10.25 20.06
CA ASP A 109 14.12 -8.98 19.32
C ASP A 109 13.76 -9.19 17.86
N GLU A 110 14.28 -10.21 17.21
CA GLU A 110 13.93 -10.60 15.84
C GLU A 110 12.44 -10.95 15.72
N SER A 111 11.95 -11.73 16.69
CA SER A 111 10.53 -12.10 16.76
C SER A 111 9.61 -10.88 16.93
N ARG A 112 10.00 -9.89 17.76
CA ARG A 112 9.27 -8.64 17.91
C ARG A 112 9.32 -7.79 16.63
N ALA A 113 10.50 -7.68 16.02
CA ALA A 113 10.69 -6.94 14.78
C ALA A 113 9.85 -7.53 13.65
N LYS A 114 9.83 -8.87 13.52
CA LYS A 114 9.00 -9.57 12.52
C LYS A 114 7.51 -9.33 12.72
N ARG A 115 7.01 -9.42 13.96
CA ARG A 115 5.59 -9.13 14.27
C ARG A 115 5.21 -7.70 13.94
N ARG A 116 6.08 -6.72 14.24
CA ARG A 116 5.85 -5.31 13.87
C ARG A 116 5.79 -5.13 12.35
N LEU A 117 6.70 -5.78 11.62
CA LEU A 117 6.72 -5.73 10.16
C LEU A 117 5.44 -6.33 9.56
N ASN A 118 4.97 -7.47 10.07
CA ASN A 118 3.73 -8.09 9.65
C ASN A 118 2.51 -7.19 9.90
N LEU A 119 2.44 -6.56 11.08
CA LEU A 119 1.37 -5.61 11.42
C LEU A 119 1.36 -4.41 10.47
N LEU A 120 2.53 -3.82 10.22
CA LEU A 120 2.65 -2.69 9.29
C LEU A 120 2.26 -3.10 7.86
N GLY A 121 2.65 -4.29 7.42
CA GLY A 121 2.24 -4.85 6.13
C GLY A 121 0.72 -5.04 6.03
N ALA A 122 0.07 -5.56 7.07
CA ALA A 122 -1.37 -5.73 7.14
C ALA A 122 -2.11 -4.37 7.11
N LEU A 123 -1.62 -3.38 7.87
CA LEU A 123 -2.16 -2.01 7.88
C LEU A 123 -1.99 -1.33 6.52
N HIS A 124 -0.85 -1.52 5.87
CA HIS A 124 -0.59 -0.98 4.53
C HIS A 124 -1.57 -1.58 3.50
N LEU A 125 -1.75 -2.89 3.51
CA LEU A 125 -2.70 -3.57 2.63
C LEU A 125 -4.14 -3.09 2.87
N ALA A 126 -4.57 -3.01 4.12
CA ALA A 126 -5.90 -2.52 4.48
C ALA A 126 -6.12 -1.08 3.99
N SER A 127 -5.12 -0.21 4.16
CA SER A 127 -5.15 1.18 3.67
C SER A 127 -5.25 1.24 2.14
N ALA A 128 -4.51 0.39 1.42
CA ALA A 128 -4.56 0.31 -0.04
C ALA A 128 -5.92 -0.17 -0.55
N LEU A 129 -6.52 -1.17 0.10
CA LEU A 129 -7.87 -1.66 -0.23
C LEU A 129 -8.94 -0.58 0.04
N THR A 130 -8.81 0.15 1.15
CA THR A 130 -9.68 1.29 1.46
C THR A 130 -9.59 2.36 0.37
N LEU A 131 -8.38 2.72 -0.05
CA LEU A 131 -8.16 3.68 -1.14
C LEU A 131 -8.78 3.21 -2.45
N ALA A 132 -8.63 1.94 -2.79
CA ALA A 132 -9.27 1.36 -3.99
C ALA A 132 -10.80 1.48 -3.93
N GLY A 133 -11.41 1.14 -2.79
CA GLY A 133 -12.85 1.25 -2.57
C GLY A 133 -13.37 2.69 -2.67
N VAL A 134 -12.67 3.64 -2.05
CA VAL A 134 -13.01 5.06 -2.12
C VAL A 134 -12.90 5.59 -3.55
N ASN A 135 -11.88 5.20 -4.31
CA ASN A 135 -11.74 5.60 -5.71
C ASN A 135 -12.85 5.02 -6.59
N ALA A 136 -13.29 3.79 -6.33
CA ALA A 136 -14.44 3.20 -7.02
C ALA A 136 -15.72 4.00 -6.73
N ALA A 137 -15.99 4.31 -5.46
CA ALA A 137 -17.15 5.11 -5.05
C ALA A 137 -17.14 6.53 -5.65
N LEU A 138 -15.95 7.16 -5.77
CA LEU A 138 -15.80 8.46 -6.43
C LEU A 138 -16.16 8.42 -7.92
N ARG A 139 -15.80 7.33 -8.63
CA ARG A 139 -16.17 7.15 -10.05
C ARG A 139 -17.67 7.02 -10.23
N GLU A 140 -18.36 6.35 -9.33
CA GLU A 140 -19.82 6.20 -9.35
C GLU A 140 -20.54 7.50 -8.97
N ALA A 141 -19.98 8.30 -8.07
CA ALA A 141 -20.55 9.56 -7.63
C ALA A 141 -20.38 10.70 -8.65
N GLY A 142 -19.41 10.60 -9.56
CA GLY A 142 -19.16 11.58 -10.62
C GLY A 142 -20.26 11.58 -11.67
N PRO A 143 -20.44 12.70 -12.44
CA PRO A 143 -21.42 12.73 -13.53
C PRO A 143 -21.08 11.62 -14.53
N GLY A 144 -22.02 10.70 -14.71
CA GLY A 144 -21.89 9.57 -15.64
C GLY A 144 -21.58 10.08 -17.06
N PRO A 145 -20.88 9.28 -17.90
CA PRO A 145 -20.41 9.69 -19.24
C PRO A 145 -21.50 10.09 -20.23
N GLY A 146 -22.77 10.18 -19.80
CA GLY A 146 -23.93 10.48 -20.65
C GLY A 146 -24.63 11.84 -20.43
N THR A 147 -24.33 12.58 -19.35
CA THR A 147 -25.14 13.78 -19.01
C THR A 147 -24.65 15.10 -19.63
N GLY A 148 -23.43 15.15 -20.14
CA GLY A 148 -22.82 16.34 -20.73
C GLY A 148 -23.26 16.64 -22.17
N SER A 149 -23.78 15.66 -22.93
CA SER A 149 -24.05 15.79 -24.34
C SER A 149 -25.46 16.31 -24.69
N ARG A 150 -26.43 16.20 -23.76
CA ARG A 150 -27.82 16.57 -24.07
C ARG A 150 -28.16 18.07 -23.92
N ARG A 151 -27.35 18.86 -23.19
CA ARG A 151 -27.67 20.28 -22.95
C ARG A 151 -27.25 21.25 -24.07
N ARG A 152 -26.45 20.84 -25.06
CA ARG A 152 -26.01 21.74 -26.15
C ARG A 152 -26.87 21.76 -27.40
N ARG A 153 -27.97 20.98 -27.47
CA ARG A 153 -28.81 20.88 -28.69
C ARG A 153 -30.07 21.74 -28.69
N PHE A 154 -30.38 22.48 -27.62
CA PHE A 154 -31.65 23.27 -27.57
C PHE A 154 -31.47 24.79 -27.53
N SER A 155 -30.33 25.33 -27.93
CA SER A 155 -30.12 26.79 -27.99
C SER A 155 -29.74 27.29 -29.39
N ARG A 156 -30.33 26.73 -30.43
CA ARG A 156 -30.30 27.31 -31.78
C ARG A 156 -31.66 27.10 -32.44
N ARG A 157 -32.61 27.95 -32.12
CA ARG A 157 -33.69 28.44 -33.02
C ARG A 157 -34.02 29.85 -32.61
#